data_afa58281d6e268eaa96fbe27e81449b7
#
_entry.id   afa58281d6e268eaa96fbe27e81449b7
#
_cell.length_a   1.000
_cell.length_b   1.000
_cell.length_c   1.000
_cell.angle_alpha   90.00
_cell.angle_beta   90.00
_cell.angle_gamma   90.00
#
_symmetry.space_group_name_H-M   'P 1'
#
loop_
_entity.id
_entity.type
_entity.pdbx_description
1 polymer ?
#
loop_
_entity_poly.entity_id
_entity_poly.type
_entity_poly.pdbx_seq_one_letter_code
_entity_poly.pdbx_strand_id
1 'polypeptide(L)'
;MNSKRKGKRGELDFAKFCREQGYDVRRGQQYNGLEGEDVVGLPGIHVEVKRVERLNIYDAIAQSKRDARGKIPIVAHRRNNCEWLITMRAEDWFKLYREWEAGNNV
;
A
#
# COMPACT_ATOMS: atom_id res chain seq x y z
N MET A 1 -14.84 19.47 -1.37
CA MET A 1 -14.30 18.29 -2.09
C MET A 1 -14.65 17.03 -1.31
N ASN A 2 -15.10 16.01 -2.01
CA ASN A 2 -15.50 14.75 -1.39
C ASN A 2 -14.28 13.89 -1.10
N SER A 3 -13.95 13.68 0.18
CA SER A 3 -12.79 12.89 0.60
C SER A 3 -12.89 11.43 0.16
N LYS A 4 -14.10 10.85 0.07
CA LYS A 4 -14.31 9.50 -0.42
C LYS A 4 -13.90 9.35 -1.90
N ARG A 5 -14.21 10.37 -2.69
CA ARG A 5 -13.87 10.39 -4.12
C ARG A 5 -12.36 10.45 -4.31
N LYS A 6 -11.68 11.25 -3.51
CA LYS A 6 -10.23 11.39 -3.55
C LYS A 6 -9.53 10.08 -3.15
N GLY A 7 -10.02 9.42 -2.10
CA GLY A 7 -9.49 8.14 -1.66
C GLY A 7 -9.65 7.07 -2.72
N LYS A 8 -10.83 6.98 -3.34
CA LYS A 8 -11.08 6.03 -4.41
C LYS A 8 -10.14 6.22 -5.61
N ARG A 9 -9.90 7.48 -6.00
CA ARG A 9 -8.99 7.77 -7.12
C ARG A 9 -7.57 7.29 -6.82
N GLY A 10 -7.09 7.52 -5.60
CA GLY A 10 -5.77 7.07 -5.20
C GLY A 10 -5.65 5.57 -5.26
N GLU A 11 -6.65 4.85 -4.74
CA GLU A 11 -6.67 3.39 -4.76
C GLU A 11 -6.69 2.83 -6.19
N LEU A 12 -7.53 3.40 -7.06
CA LEU A 12 -7.59 3.00 -8.47
C LEU A 12 -6.28 3.29 -9.19
N ASP A 13 -5.68 4.44 -8.92
CA ASP A 13 -4.40 4.84 -9.51
C ASP A 13 -3.28 3.88 -9.12
N PHE A 14 -3.19 3.55 -7.84
CA PHE A 14 -2.16 2.62 -7.37
C PHE A 14 -2.39 1.21 -7.91
N ALA A 15 -3.65 0.75 -7.95
CA ALA A 15 -3.96 -0.57 -8.50
C ALA A 15 -3.54 -0.65 -9.97
N LYS A 16 -3.79 0.41 -10.74
CA LYS A 16 -3.34 0.49 -12.15
C LYS A 16 -1.82 0.41 -12.23
N PHE A 17 -1.12 1.16 -11.38
CA PHE A 17 0.34 1.12 -11.33
C PHE A 17 0.86 -0.31 -11.08
N CYS A 18 0.24 -1.02 -10.13
CA CYS A 18 0.62 -2.40 -9.84
C CYS A 18 0.40 -3.33 -11.03
N ARG A 19 -0.71 -3.15 -11.75
CA ARG A 19 -0.97 -3.96 -12.95
C ARG A 19 0.09 -3.70 -14.03
N GLU A 20 0.55 -2.47 -14.15
CA GLU A 20 1.64 -2.12 -15.06
C GLU A 20 2.96 -2.80 -14.67
N GLN A 21 3.12 -3.14 -13.40
CA GLN A 21 4.27 -3.90 -12.90
C GLN A 21 4.08 -5.41 -13.08
N GLY A 22 2.94 -5.86 -13.59
CA GLY A 22 2.69 -7.27 -13.85
C GLY A 22 1.90 -8.00 -12.77
N TYR A 23 1.26 -7.29 -11.86
CA TYR A 23 0.49 -7.90 -10.77
C TYR A 23 -0.99 -7.59 -10.90
N ASP A 24 -1.83 -8.60 -10.73
CA ASP A 24 -3.29 -8.44 -10.85
C ASP A 24 -3.86 -7.83 -9.58
N VAL A 25 -3.57 -6.56 -9.37
CA VAL A 25 -4.02 -5.80 -8.22
C VAL A 25 -5.28 -5.04 -8.57
N ARG A 26 -6.22 -5.04 -7.65
CA ARG A 26 -7.50 -4.37 -7.81
C ARG A 26 -7.82 -3.56 -6.57
N ARG A 27 -8.66 -2.55 -6.72
CA ARG A 27 -9.17 -1.80 -5.59
C ARG A 27 -9.93 -2.73 -4.66
N GLY A 28 -9.65 -2.65 -3.36
CA GLY A 28 -10.39 -3.41 -2.37
C GLY A 28 -11.82 -2.90 -2.27
N GLN A 29 -12.75 -3.79 -1.89
CA GLN A 29 -14.15 -3.42 -1.68
C GLN A 29 -14.44 -3.46 -0.19
N GLN A 30 -15.09 -2.41 0.29
CA GLN A 30 -15.53 -2.35 1.68
C GLN A 30 -17.02 -2.66 1.72
N TYR A 31 -17.36 -3.73 2.42
CA TYR A 31 -18.76 -4.13 2.59
C TYR A 31 -19.17 -3.98 4.06
N ASN A 32 -20.38 -3.47 4.29
CA ASN A 32 -21.03 -3.44 5.60
C ASN A 32 -20.20 -2.75 6.70
N GLY A 33 -19.44 -1.72 6.34
CA GLY A 33 -18.64 -0.98 7.31
C GLY A 33 -17.42 -1.73 7.81
N LEU A 34 -17.14 -2.92 7.27
CA LEU A 34 -15.90 -3.62 7.59
C LEU A 34 -14.75 -2.99 6.86
N GLU A 35 -13.69 -2.71 7.59
CA GLU A 35 -12.49 -2.14 6.99
C GLU A 35 -11.76 -3.22 6.19
N GLY A 36 -11.67 -3.01 4.88
CA GLY A 36 -10.91 -3.87 4.00
C GLY A 36 -9.59 -3.22 3.63
N GLU A 37 -8.78 -3.93 2.88
CA GLU A 37 -7.57 -3.39 2.32
C GLU A 37 -7.92 -2.39 1.22
N ASP A 38 -7.12 -1.33 1.06
CA ASP A 38 -7.34 -0.34 0.03
C ASP A 38 -7.20 -0.95 -1.37
N VAL A 39 -6.25 -1.87 -1.52
CA VAL A 39 -6.09 -2.66 -2.75
C VAL A 39 -5.80 -4.12 -2.36
N VAL A 40 -6.17 -5.04 -3.24
CA VAL A 40 -5.95 -6.47 -3.06
C VAL A 40 -5.16 -7.03 -4.25
N GLY A 41 -4.43 -8.11 -4.03
CA GLY A 41 -3.67 -8.77 -5.10
C GLY A 41 -2.19 -8.85 -4.85
N LEU A 42 -1.71 -8.45 -3.66
CA LEU A 42 -0.33 -8.61 -3.23
C LEU A 42 -0.32 -9.47 -1.97
N PRO A 43 -0.39 -10.82 -2.10
CA PRO A 43 -0.48 -11.70 -0.94
C PRO A 43 0.63 -11.45 0.09
N GLY A 44 0.26 -11.42 1.36
CA GLY A 44 1.20 -11.18 2.46
C GLY A 44 1.48 -9.71 2.74
N ILE A 45 1.00 -8.81 1.90
CA ILE A 45 1.23 -7.36 2.06
C ILE A 45 -0.12 -6.67 2.29
N HIS A 46 -0.18 -5.82 3.30
CA HIS A 46 -1.34 -4.98 3.54
C HIS A 46 -1.01 -3.57 3.06
N VAL A 47 -1.78 -3.07 2.11
CA VAL A 47 -1.49 -1.78 1.47
C VAL A 47 -2.49 -0.72 1.92
N GLU A 48 -1.95 0.37 2.47
CA GLU A 48 -2.69 1.60 2.71
C GLU A 48 -2.29 2.57 1.61
N VAL A 49 -3.25 3.13 0.89
CA VAL A 49 -2.96 4.04 -0.23
C VAL A 49 -3.26 5.48 0.19
N LYS A 50 -2.30 6.36 -0.01
CA LYS A 50 -2.43 7.79 0.30
C LYS A 50 -1.98 8.63 -0.89
N ARG A 51 -2.94 9.28 -1.54
CA ARG A 51 -2.64 10.23 -2.60
C ARG A 51 -3.01 11.63 -2.12
N VAL A 52 -2.08 12.25 -1.41
CA VAL A 52 -2.29 13.56 -0.77
C VAL A 52 -1.01 14.38 -0.90
N GLU A 53 -1.15 15.72 -0.85
CA GLU A 53 0.01 16.60 -0.97
C GLU A 53 0.83 16.68 0.31
N ARG A 54 0.19 16.54 1.46
CA ARG A 54 0.87 16.51 2.76
C ARG A 54 0.45 15.26 3.50
N LEU A 55 1.42 14.43 3.82
CA LEU A 55 1.17 13.15 4.47
C LEU A 55 1.97 13.07 5.76
N ASN A 56 1.28 12.80 6.86
CA ASN A 56 1.96 12.35 8.07
C ASN A 56 2.23 10.85 7.90
N ILE A 57 3.46 10.53 7.50
CA ILE A 57 3.80 9.15 7.15
C ILE A 57 3.78 8.22 8.37
N TYR A 58 4.12 8.71 9.55
CA TYR A 58 4.07 7.89 10.75
C TYR A 58 2.64 7.51 11.11
N ASP A 59 1.69 8.45 10.98
CA ASP A 59 0.27 8.14 11.19
C ASP A 59 -0.24 7.15 10.17
N ALA A 60 0.17 7.29 8.90
CA ALA A 60 -0.24 6.38 7.83
C ALA A 60 0.29 4.96 8.07
N ILE A 61 1.55 4.83 8.49
CA ILE A 61 2.13 3.53 8.84
C ILE A 61 1.42 2.93 10.04
N ALA A 62 1.10 3.74 11.05
CA ALA A 62 0.36 3.25 12.23
C ALA A 62 -1.01 2.71 11.82
N GLN A 63 -1.71 3.38 10.91
CA GLN A 63 -2.98 2.92 10.39
C GLN A 63 -2.84 1.59 9.64
N SER A 64 -1.86 1.50 8.75
CA SER A 64 -1.61 0.28 8.00
C SER A 64 -1.28 -0.90 8.93
N LYS A 65 -0.47 -0.63 9.95
CA LYS A 65 -0.10 -1.64 10.93
C LYS A 65 -1.31 -2.16 11.70
N ARG A 66 -2.23 -1.26 12.12
CA ARG A 66 -3.43 -1.66 12.85
C ARG A 66 -4.30 -2.61 12.03
N ASP A 67 -4.35 -2.37 10.72
CA ASP A 67 -5.27 -3.09 9.83
C ASP A 67 -4.61 -4.29 9.14
N ALA A 68 -3.33 -4.52 9.37
CA ALA A 68 -2.55 -5.51 8.61
C ALA A 68 -2.89 -6.96 8.90
N ARG A 69 -3.38 -7.28 10.10
CA ARG A 69 -3.81 -8.64 10.48
C ARG A 69 -2.77 -9.71 10.14
N GLY A 70 -1.51 -9.48 10.56
CA GLY A 70 -0.42 -10.43 10.34
C GLY A 70 0.32 -10.28 9.02
N LYS A 71 -0.19 -9.43 8.11
CA LYS A 71 0.52 -9.12 6.87
C LYS A 71 1.54 -8.02 7.11
N ILE A 72 2.45 -7.84 6.17
CA ILE A 72 3.41 -6.73 6.22
C ILE A 72 2.69 -5.44 5.85
N PRO A 73 2.62 -4.46 6.77
CA PRO A 73 1.96 -3.20 6.48
C PRO A 73 2.85 -2.28 5.65
N ILE A 74 2.32 -1.74 4.58
CA ILE A 74 3.01 -0.71 3.79
C ILE A 74 2.07 0.45 3.53
N VAL A 75 2.66 1.59 3.19
CA VAL A 75 1.93 2.75 2.68
C VAL A 75 2.44 3.05 1.28
N ALA A 76 1.54 2.96 0.31
CA ALA A 76 1.81 3.38 -1.05
C ALA A 76 1.30 4.82 -1.16
N HIS A 77 2.18 5.76 -1.49
CA HIS A 77 1.79 7.16 -1.47
C HIS A 77 2.46 7.97 -2.57
N ARG A 78 1.79 9.04 -2.96
CA ARG A 78 2.35 10.01 -3.91
C ARG A 78 1.64 11.34 -3.76
N ARG A 79 2.35 12.40 -4.14
CA ARG A 79 1.77 13.72 -4.37
C ARG A 79 1.44 13.85 -5.86
N ASN A 80 0.66 14.86 -6.23
CA ASN A 80 0.38 15.14 -7.63
C ASN A 80 1.70 15.32 -8.39
N ASN A 81 1.77 14.73 -9.58
CA ASN A 81 2.92 14.81 -10.48
C ASN A 81 4.22 14.23 -9.92
N CYS A 82 4.11 13.39 -8.88
CA CYS A 82 5.26 12.70 -8.30
C CYS A 82 5.11 11.19 -8.50
N GLU A 83 6.22 10.49 -8.42
CA GLU A 83 6.21 9.03 -8.55
C GLU A 83 5.60 8.37 -7.31
N TRP A 84 5.13 7.14 -7.47
CA TRP A 84 4.69 6.34 -6.33
C TRP A 84 5.87 5.94 -5.47
N LEU A 85 5.72 6.08 -4.16
CA LEU A 85 6.68 5.63 -3.18
C LEU A 85 6.03 4.57 -2.30
N ILE A 86 6.85 3.67 -1.78
CA ILE A 86 6.42 2.69 -0.77
C ILE A 86 7.18 2.99 0.51
N THR A 87 6.44 3.19 1.60
CA THR A 87 7.04 3.31 2.93
C THR A 87 6.64 2.09 3.75
N MET A 88 7.58 1.53 4.48
CA MET A 88 7.34 0.39 5.36
C MET A 88 8.27 0.47 6.57
N ARG A 89 7.96 -0.32 7.61
CA ARG A 89 8.81 -0.37 8.78
C ARG A 89 10.16 -1.01 8.41
N ALA A 90 11.22 -0.52 9.04
CA ALA A 90 12.55 -1.04 8.76
C ALA A 90 12.64 -2.56 9.02
N GLU A 91 12.01 -3.03 10.10
CA GLU A 91 12.00 -4.47 10.41
C GLU A 91 11.37 -5.32 9.31
N ASP A 92 10.33 -4.79 8.66
CA ASP A 92 9.67 -5.51 7.56
C ASP A 92 10.49 -5.44 6.27
N TRP A 93 11.16 -4.31 6.05
CA TRP A 93 12.07 -4.17 4.91
C TRP A 93 13.19 -5.22 4.98
N PHE A 94 13.73 -5.47 6.18
CA PHE A 94 14.77 -6.49 6.33
C PHE A 94 14.24 -7.90 6.07
N LYS A 95 12.96 -8.16 6.34
CA LYS A 95 12.36 -9.45 5.95
C LYS A 95 12.41 -9.64 4.43
N LEU A 96 12.06 -8.59 3.70
CA LEU A 96 12.13 -8.63 2.23
C LEU A 96 13.58 -8.69 1.74
N TYR A 97 14.46 -7.94 2.36
CA TYR A 97 15.87 -7.92 1.98
C TYR A 97 16.53 -9.29 2.12
N ARG A 98 16.20 -10.02 3.20
CA ARG A 98 16.74 -11.37 3.40
C ARG A 98 16.29 -12.31 2.30
N GLU A 99 15.06 -12.21 1.85
CA GLU A 99 14.55 -13.01 0.74
C GLU A 99 15.24 -12.65 -0.57
N TRP A 100 15.40 -11.37 -0.83
CA TRP A 100 16.10 -10.90 -2.02
C TRP A 100 17.55 -11.35 -2.02
N GLU A 101 18.24 -11.19 -0.89
CA GLU A 101 19.64 -11.60 -0.74
C GLU A 101 19.79 -13.10 -0.95
N ALA A 102 18.89 -13.91 -0.38
CA ALA A 102 18.92 -15.36 -0.52
C ALA A 102 18.77 -15.79 -1.98
N GLY A 103 17.89 -15.11 -2.73
CA GLY A 103 17.68 -15.39 -4.15
C GLY A 103 18.83 -14.93 -5.04
N ASN A 104 19.62 -13.95 -4.61
CA ASN A 104 20.75 -13.43 -5.40
C ASN A 104 22.11 -13.93 -4.94
N ASN A 105 22.15 -14.63 -3.84
CA ASN A 105 23.37 -15.15 -3.26
C ASN A 105 23.58 -16.59 -3.75
N VAL A 106 24.04 -16.67 -4.96
CA VAL A 106 24.25 -17.96 -5.62
C VAL A 106 25.69 -18.38 -5.45
#